data_b527d7bcd594e73fb58cee3b61cdb1ec
#
_entry.id   b527d7bcd594e73fb58cee3b61cdb1ec
#
_cell.length_a   1.000
_cell.length_b   1.000
_cell.length_c   1.000
_cell.angle_alpha   90.00
_cell.angle_beta   90.00
_cell.angle_gamma   90.00
#
_symmetry.space_group_name_H-M   'P 1'
#
loop_
_entity.id
_entity.type
_entity.pdbx_description
1 polymer ?
#
loop_
_entity_poly.entity_id
_entity_poly.type
_entity_poly.pdbx_seq_one_letter_code
_entity_poly.pdbx_strand_id
1 'polypeptide(L)'
;MKFLALGVALFAAAALLTGLHQPSTMTFLVTGAAAACAVATYLSHRFSPFLKVFEAIFASETIVFGIAFLIDELGLWPKAYANYTLPPSLAFAVALFGVFVYAISFVPVVRKMTAIADPYFRETAPTQARPGGFLPTITTAQNKLAIASLVFLIVINQIEVALDVRLSYFRADFTNALKNMDQGEFWRQLLLVFVPVVAALVVSYTVEYVVTSTFVVRWRRWLTASYTARWMSRGVHYNMLLTGSPTDNPDQRISQDIYSFIDGGGGTGGIYGYAVTALQTLTSLVSYSLVLWSLSAGFTLPGLAIVIPGILFWVALAYSGAGTLITHWIGRTLSALFFQQQRYEANFRFGLARAREYSEQIALLRGEENETKAAGENFSHIYDNYMRIVHVRKRLTAFVRTYAQASVLVPYVVAAPFYFLGKISLGGLNQVGAAFNSVYENMNFFVTF
;
A
#
# COMPACT_ATOMS: atom_id res chain seq x y z
N MET A 1 -8.00 6.93 -21.98
CA MET A 1 -8.29 5.49 -21.81
C MET A 1 -8.38 4.73 -23.16
N LYS A 2 -9.21 5.11 -24.12
CA LYS A 2 -9.36 4.35 -25.39
C LYS A 2 -8.03 4.21 -26.16
N PHE A 3 -7.22 5.26 -26.25
CA PHE A 3 -5.90 5.19 -26.90
C PHE A 3 -4.91 4.31 -26.14
N LEU A 4 -4.95 4.35 -24.78
CA LEU A 4 -4.12 3.45 -23.96
C LEU A 4 -4.56 1.99 -24.14
N ALA A 5 -5.86 1.71 -24.09
CA ALA A 5 -6.39 0.38 -24.36
C ALA A 5 -5.97 -0.16 -25.73
N LEU A 6 -6.00 0.69 -26.77
CA LEU A 6 -5.50 0.34 -28.10
C LEU A 6 -4.00 0.05 -28.08
N GLY A 7 -3.20 0.86 -27.40
CA GLY A 7 -1.75 0.63 -27.24
C GLY A 7 -1.44 -0.70 -26.56
N VAL A 8 -2.14 -1.02 -25.45
CA VAL A 8 -1.99 -2.31 -24.75
C VAL A 8 -2.46 -3.48 -25.63
N ALA A 9 -3.55 -3.32 -26.39
CA ALA A 9 -4.03 -4.34 -27.31
C ALA A 9 -3.04 -4.60 -28.48
N LEU A 10 -2.43 -3.54 -29.02
CA LEU A 10 -1.38 -3.68 -30.04
C LEU A 10 -0.15 -4.39 -29.48
N PHE A 11 0.26 -4.05 -28.26
CA PHE A 11 1.31 -4.80 -27.57
C PHE A 11 0.95 -6.27 -27.40
N ALA A 12 -0.26 -6.60 -26.92
CA ALA A 12 -0.71 -7.96 -26.75
C ALA A 12 -0.70 -8.74 -28.07
N ALA A 13 -1.10 -8.12 -29.17
CA ALA A 13 -1.04 -8.70 -30.50
C ALA A 13 0.41 -8.96 -30.97
N ALA A 14 1.32 -8.01 -30.74
CA ALA A 14 2.74 -8.16 -31.04
C ALA A 14 3.37 -9.31 -30.21
N ALA A 15 3.08 -9.37 -28.90
CA ALA A 15 3.54 -10.45 -28.04
C ALA A 15 3.00 -11.81 -28.48
N LEU A 16 1.75 -11.88 -28.94
CA LEU A 16 1.17 -13.12 -29.48
C LEU A 16 1.93 -13.58 -30.76
N LEU A 17 2.21 -12.66 -31.67
CA LEU A 17 2.97 -12.96 -32.89
C LEU A 17 4.38 -13.46 -32.57
N THR A 18 5.06 -12.84 -31.59
CA THR A 18 6.37 -13.29 -31.11
C THR A 18 6.28 -14.71 -30.50
N GLY A 19 5.27 -14.98 -29.69
CA GLY A 19 5.05 -16.30 -29.08
C GLY A 19 4.71 -17.42 -30.06
N LEU A 20 4.13 -17.07 -31.21
CA LEU A 20 3.89 -18.04 -32.29
C LEU A 20 5.18 -18.38 -33.05
N HIS A 21 6.16 -17.47 -33.12
CA HIS A 21 7.46 -17.70 -33.75
C HIS A 21 8.48 -18.35 -32.81
N GLN A 22 8.46 -17.94 -31.54
CA GLN A 22 9.33 -18.44 -30.47
C GLN A 22 8.46 -18.80 -29.25
N PRO A 23 7.95 -20.05 -29.18
CA PRO A 23 7.01 -20.43 -28.14
C PRO A 23 7.70 -20.45 -26.76
N SER A 24 7.31 -19.51 -25.90
CA SER A 24 7.70 -19.43 -24.50
C SER A 24 6.45 -19.36 -23.62
N THR A 25 6.43 -20.10 -22.53
CA THR A 25 5.32 -20.06 -21.56
C THR A 25 5.10 -18.63 -21.05
N MET A 26 6.20 -17.89 -20.83
CA MET A 26 6.15 -16.51 -20.35
C MET A 26 5.51 -15.58 -21.39
N THR A 27 5.83 -15.72 -22.67
CA THR A 27 5.26 -14.89 -23.74
C THR A 27 3.74 -15.07 -23.82
N PHE A 28 3.22 -16.30 -23.68
CA PHE A 28 1.78 -16.54 -23.64
C PHE A 28 1.11 -15.96 -22.39
N LEU A 29 1.75 -16.03 -21.22
CA LEU A 29 1.24 -15.44 -19.98
C LEU A 29 1.19 -13.91 -20.09
N VAL A 30 2.24 -13.27 -20.60
CA VAL A 30 2.29 -11.82 -20.83
C VAL A 30 1.23 -11.40 -21.84
N THR A 31 1.06 -12.14 -22.94
CA THR A 31 0.02 -11.89 -23.93
C THR A 31 -1.38 -11.94 -23.33
N GLY A 32 -1.69 -12.97 -22.55
CA GLY A 32 -2.99 -13.12 -21.90
C GLY A 32 -3.27 -12.00 -20.88
N ALA A 33 -2.28 -11.67 -20.07
CA ALA A 33 -2.41 -10.59 -19.08
C ALA A 33 -2.58 -9.21 -19.77
N ALA A 34 -1.80 -8.94 -20.82
CA ALA A 34 -1.91 -7.70 -21.58
C ALA A 34 -3.26 -7.59 -22.30
N ALA A 35 -3.77 -8.67 -22.88
CA ALA A 35 -5.10 -8.68 -23.49
C ALA A 35 -6.20 -8.38 -22.47
N ALA A 36 -6.13 -9.03 -21.29
CA ALA A 36 -7.04 -8.76 -20.19
C ALA A 36 -6.93 -7.30 -19.69
N CYS A 37 -5.72 -6.76 -19.55
CA CYS A 37 -5.47 -5.36 -19.21
C CYS A 37 -6.04 -4.41 -20.27
N ALA A 38 -5.91 -4.70 -21.55
CA ALA A 38 -6.49 -3.89 -22.64
C ALA A 38 -8.01 -3.80 -22.51
N VAL A 39 -8.68 -4.94 -22.24
CA VAL A 39 -10.13 -4.99 -22.00
C VAL A 39 -10.51 -4.20 -20.74
N ALA A 40 -9.77 -4.38 -19.63
CA ALA A 40 -9.97 -3.65 -18.38
C ALA A 40 -9.85 -2.13 -18.62
N THR A 41 -8.79 -1.69 -19.29
CA THR A 41 -8.54 -0.28 -19.64
C THR A 41 -9.63 0.28 -20.56
N TYR A 42 -10.10 -0.50 -21.52
CA TYR A 42 -11.22 -0.07 -22.38
C TYR A 42 -12.51 0.13 -21.59
N LEU A 43 -12.86 -0.83 -20.71
CA LEU A 43 -14.06 -0.79 -19.88
C LEU A 43 -13.98 0.25 -18.76
N SER A 44 -12.79 0.69 -18.40
CA SER A 44 -12.54 1.68 -17.33
C SER A 44 -13.17 3.06 -17.60
N HIS A 45 -13.68 3.32 -18.81
CA HIS A 45 -14.39 4.59 -19.11
C HIS A 45 -15.59 4.84 -18.17
N ARG A 46 -16.15 3.79 -17.57
CA ARG A 46 -17.28 3.84 -16.61
C ARG A 46 -16.83 4.02 -15.16
N PHE A 47 -15.53 4.05 -14.89
CA PHE A 47 -14.99 4.09 -13.55
C PHE A 47 -14.96 5.49 -12.93
N SER A 48 -14.70 5.47 -11.61
CA SER A 48 -14.25 6.59 -10.82
C SER A 48 -13.04 7.29 -11.46
N PRO A 49 -13.04 8.64 -11.61
CA PRO A 49 -11.86 9.40 -12.01
C PRO A 49 -10.63 9.12 -11.15
N PHE A 50 -10.80 8.88 -9.85
CA PHE A 50 -9.72 8.51 -8.95
C PHE A 50 -9.05 7.18 -9.38
N LEU A 51 -9.84 6.11 -9.60
CA LEU A 51 -9.32 4.81 -10.03
C LEU A 51 -8.77 4.83 -11.47
N LYS A 52 -9.29 5.71 -12.33
CA LYS A 52 -8.75 5.88 -13.70
C LYS A 52 -7.30 6.27 -13.73
N VAL A 53 -6.80 6.98 -12.72
CA VAL A 53 -5.40 7.38 -12.64
C VAL A 53 -4.52 6.14 -12.49
N PHE A 54 -4.87 5.23 -11.58
CA PHE A 54 -4.14 3.97 -11.39
C PHE A 54 -4.18 3.11 -12.66
N GLU A 55 -5.36 2.94 -13.24
CA GLU A 55 -5.51 2.17 -14.47
C GLU A 55 -4.68 2.74 -15.63
N ALA A 56 -4.65 4.07 -15.77
CA ALA A 56 -3.86 4.72 -16.81
C ALA A 56 -2.35 4.49 -16.64
N ILE A 57 -1.87 4.51 -15.40
CA ILE A 57 -0.45 4.27 -15.09
C ILE A 57 -0.10 2.82 -15.45
N PHE A 58 -0.84 1.83 -14.92
CA PHE A 58 -0.56 0.43 -15.20
C PHE A 58 -0.68 0.07 -16.68
N ALA A 59 -1.66 0.64 -17.40
CA ALA A 59 -1.75 0.48 -18.85
C ALA A 59 -0.54 1.08 -19.58
N SER A 60 -0.05 2.25 -19.15
CA SER A 60 1.15 2.88 -19.72
C SER A 60 2.41 2.05 -19.43
N GLU A 61 2.55 1.57 -18.21
CA GLU A 61 3.65 0.70 -17.78
C GLU A 61 3.63 -0.65 -18.52
N THR A 62 2.44 -1.22 -18.73
CA THR A 62 2.29 -2.44 -19.54
C THR A 62 2.84 -2.24 -20.96
N ILE A 63 2.63 -1.07 -21.55
CA ILE A 63 3.21 -0.76 -22.86
C ILE A 63 4.73 -0.63 -22.77
N VAL A 64 5.25 0.14 -21.80
CA VAL A 64 6.68 0.40 -21.65
C VAL A 64 7.46 -0.87 -21.36
N PHE A 65 7.07 -1.60 -20.32
CA PHE A 65 7.72 -2.86 -19.92
C PHE A 65 7.46 -3.98 -20.94
N GLY A 66 6.31 -3.93 -21.59
CA GLY A 66 5.99 -4.84 -22.68
C GLY A 66 6.88 -4.65 -23.90
N ILE A 67 7.17 -3.41 -24.29
CA ILE A 67 8.12 -3.14 -25.37
C ILE A 67 9.52 -3.60 -24.97
N ALA A 68 9.97 -3.32 -23.75
CA ALA A 68 11.25 -3.80 -23.26
C ALA A 68 11.34 -5.33 -23.28
N PHE A 69 10.26 -6.03 -22.88
CA PHE A 69 10.14 -7.48 -22.96
C PHE A 69 10.27 -8.00 -24.40
N LEU A 70 9.58 -7.39 -25.36
CA LEU A 70 9.67 -7.78 -26.78
C LEU A 70 11.06 -7.54 -27.36
N ILE A 71 11.74 -6.45 -27.00
CA ILE A 71 13.11 -6.17 -27.44
C ILE A 71 14.07 -7.26 -26.94
N ASP A 72 13.89 -7.72 -25.70
CA ASP A 72 14.70 -8.78 -25.10
C ASP A 72 14.41 -10.13 -25.77
N GLU A 73 13.14 -10.52 -25.93
CA GLU A 73 12.72 -11.77 -26.54
C GLU A 73 13.14 -11.91 -28.00
N LEU A 74 13.18 -10.80 -28.73
CA LEU A 74 13.65 -10.72 -30.11
C LEU A 74 15.19 -10.66 -30.23
N GLY A 75 15.93 -10.66 -29.10
CA GLY A 75 17.39 -10.54 -29.08
C GLY A 75 17.93 -9.18 -29.55
N LEU A 76 17.08 -8.16 -29.57
CA LEU A 76 17.43 -6.79 -29.98
C LEU A 76 17.96 -5.94 -28.81
N TRP A 77 18.11 -6.51 -27.62
CA TRP A 77 18.61 -5.75 -26.46
C TRP A 77 20.06 -5.29 -26.69
N PRO A 78 20.39 -4.02 -26.47
CA PRO A 78 21.72 -3.49 -26.74
C PRO A 78 22.78 -4.20 -25.86
N LYS A 79 23.84 -4.72 -26.46
CA LYS A 79 24.92 -5.44 -25.76
C LYS A 79 25.58 -4.63 -24.64
N ALA A 80 25.63 -3.30 -24.78
CA ALA A 80 26.17 -2.42 -23.74
C ALA A 80 25.35 -2.44 -22.44
N TYR A 81 24.08 -2.83 -22.50
CA TYR A 81 23.15 -2.88 -21.38
C TYR A 81 22.68 -4.30 -21.05
N ALA A 82 23.41 -5.33 -21.49
CA ALA A 82 23.06 -6.75 -21.29
C ALA A 82 22.86 -7.12 -19.79
N ASN A 83 23.53 -6.42 -18.89
CA ASN A 83 23.42 -6.62 -17.43
C ASN A 83 22.19 -5.91 -16.83
N TYR A 84 21.41 -5.19 -17.63
CA TYR A 84 20.25 -4.40 -17.17
C TYR A 84 18.96 -4.86 -17.84
N THR A 85 18.87 -6.12 -18.28
CA THR A 85 17.63 -6.72 -18.79
C THR A 85 16.59 -6.74 -17.69
N LEU A 86 15.34 -6.38 -18.04
CA LEU A 86 14.23 -6.40 -17.11
C LEU A 86 13.67 -7.84 -17.03
N PRO A 87 13.28 -8.31 -15.82
CA PRO A 87 12.65 -9.62 -15.71
C PRO A 87 11.39 -9.71 -16.57
N PRO A 88 11.21 -10.76 -17.38
CA PRO A 88 10.02 -10.96 -18.22
C PRO A 88 8.69 -10.92 -17.42
N SER A 89 8.75 -11.36 -16.17
CA SER A 89 7.65 -11.36 -15.21
C SER A 89 7.17 -9.95 -14.82
N LEU A 90 7.97 -8.89 -15.07
CA LEU A 90 7.58 -7.53 -14.76
C LEU A 90 6.42 -7.04 -15.65
N ALA A 91 6.51 -7.28 -16.96
CA ALA A 91 5.45 -6.94 -17.91
C ALA A 91 4.14 -7.69 -17.58
N PHE A 92 4.24 -8.95 -17.18
CA PHE A 92 3.12 -9.75 -16.71
C PHE A 92 2.49 -9.17 -15.44
N ALA A 93 3.30 -8.85 -14.43
CA ALA A 93 2.83 -8.34 -13.14
C ALA A 93 2.10 -7.00 -13.29
N VAL A 94 2.66 -6.07 -14.07
CA VAL A 94 2.07 -4.75 -14.31
C VAL A 94 0.73 -4.85 -15.04
N ALA A 95 0.63 -5.73 -16.04
CA ALA A 95 -0.62 -5.99 -16.73
C ALA A 95 -1.69 -6.56 -15.79
N LEU A 96 -1.31 -7.47 -14.88
CA LEU A 96 -2.21 -7.99 -13.85
C LEU A 96 -2.66 -6.91 -12.86
N PHE A 97 -1.82 -5.93 -12.52
CA PHE A 97 -2.25 -4.81 -11.69
C PHE A 97 -3.34 -3.96 -12.36
N GLY A 98 -3.27 -3.73 -13.66
CA GLY A 98 -4.36 -3.09 -14.40
C GLY A 98 -5.67 -3.89 -14.29
N VAL A 99 -5.61 -5.22 -14.48
CA VAL A 99 -6.78 -6.09 -14.28
C VAL A 99 -7.29 -6.04 -12.83
N PHE A 100 -6.39 -6.00 -11.85
CA PHE A 100 -6.74 -5.91 -10.42
C PHE A 100 -7.45 -4.59 -10.10
N VAL A 101 -6.98 -3.45 -10.60
CA VAL A 101 -7.67 -2.16 -10.44
C VAL A 101 -9.08 -2.20 -11.02
N TYR A 102 -9.24 -2.86 -12.17
CA TYR A 102 -10.55 -3.10 -12.75
C TYR A 102 -11.44 -3.94 -11.81
N ALA A 103 -10.94 -5.06 -11.31
CA ALA A 103 -11.68 -5.96 -10.44
C ALA A 103 -12.12 -5.29 -9.12
N ILE A 104 -11.21 -4.54 -8.48
CA ILE A 104 -11.49 -3.87 -7.20
C ILE A 104 -12.54 -2.76 -7.33
N SER A 105 -12.74 -2.20 -8.52
CA SER A 105 -13.78 -1.20 -8.79
C SER A 105 -15.20 -1.72 -8.61
N PHE A 106 -15.41 -3.05 -8.62
CA PHE A 106 -16.70 -3.67 -8.38
C PHE A 106 -16.99 -3.89 -6.89
N VAL A 107 -15.99 -3.76 -6.03
CA VAL A 107 -16.15 -3.93 -4.58
C VAL A 107 -17.05 -2.82 -4.02
N PRO A 108 -18.17 -3.15 -3.34
CA PRO A 108 -19.16 -2.15 -2.90
C PRO A 108 -18.56 -1.05 -2.01
N VAL A 109 -17.60 -1.40 -1.14
CA VAL A 109 -16.93 -0.44 -0.25
C VAL A 109 -16.10 0.55 -1.08
N VAL A 110 -15.31 0.06 -2.04
CA VAL A 110 -14.50 0.90 -2.93
C VAL A 110 -15.37 1.85 -3.75
N ARG A 111 -16.50 1.37 -4.26
CA ARG A 111 -17.47 2.22 -4.98
C ARG A 111 -18.04 3.34 -4.11
N LYS A 112 -18.34 3.07 -2.85
CA LYS A 112 -18.84 4.10 -1.91
C LYS A 112 -17.73 5.11 -1.59
N MET A 113 -16.53 4.65 -1.34
CA MET A 113 -15.37 5.52 -1.06
C MET A 113 -15.04 6.42 -2.26
N THR A 114 -14.97 5.85 -3.44
CA THR A 114 -14.66 6.62 -4.66
C THR A 114 -15.78 7.58 -5.03
N ALA A 115 -17.05 7.29 -4.73
CA ALA A 115 -18.16 8.22 -4.95
C ALA A 115 -18.01 9.53 -4.13
N ILE A 116 -17.36 9.47 -2.95
CA ILE A 116 -17.05 10.65 -2.13
C ILE A 116 -15.80 11.37 -2.67
N ALA A 117 -14.81 10.62 -3.20
CA ALA A 117 -13.56 11.15 -3.73
C ALA A 117 -13.72 11.85 -5.10
N ASP A 118 -14.50 11.25 -5.98
CA ASP A 118 -14.62 11.62 -7.40
C ASP A 118 -14.98 13.08 -7.71
N PRO A 119 -15.83 13.76 -6.93
CA PRO A 119 -16.15 15.16 -7.17
C PRO A 119 -14.90 16.07 -7.18
N TYR A 120 -13.92 15.80 -6.32
CA TYR A 120 -12.65 16.55 -6.32
C TYR A 120 -11.85 16.37 -7.62
N PHE A 121 -11.84 15.17 -8.19
CA PHE A 121 -11.14 14.84 -9.43
C PHE A 121 -11.91 15.26 -10.70
N ARG A 122 -13.14 15.77 -10.55
CA ARG A 122 -13.94 16.35 -11.64
C ARG A 122 -14.01 17.87 -11.62
N GLU A 123 -13.54 18.50 -10.54
CA GLU A 123 -13.63 19.94 -10.35
C GLU A 123 -12.75 20.69 -11.36
N THR A 124 -13.37 21.54 -12.17
CA THR A 124 -12.70 22.29 -13.25
C THR A 124 -12.38 23.74 -12.87
N ALA A 125 -12.80 24.20 -11.70
CA ALA A 125 -12.52 25.57 -11.24
C ALA A 125 -11.01 25.85 -11.25
N PRO A 126 -10.60 27.06 -11.69
CA PRO A 126 -9.20 27.44 -11.68
C PRO A 126 -8.68 27.55 -10.23
N THR A 127 -7.49 27.01 -10.02
CA THR A 127 -6.81 27.08 -8.71
C THR A 127 -5.36 27.49 -8.91
N GLN A 128 -4.84 28.21 -7.92
CA GLN A 128 -3.42 28.52 -7.86
C GLN A 128 -2.69 27.48 -7.00
N ALA A 129 -1.58 26.99 -7.54
CA ALA A 129 -0.72 26.05 -6.85
C ALA A 129 0.74 26.48 -6.93
N ARG A 130 1.46 26.24 -5.86
CA ARG A 130 2.91 26.36 -5.78
C ARG A 130 3.50 24.99 -5.48
N PRO A 131 3.76 24.16 -6.52
CA PRO A 131 4.23 22.80 -6.31
C PRO A 131 5.53 22.78 -5.51
N GLY A 132 5.59 21.92 -4.49
CA GLY A 132 6.77 21.80 -3.62
C GLY A 132 7.14 23.02 -2.80
N GLY A 133 6.37 24.11 -2.86
CA GLY A 133 6.63 25.36 -2.13
C GLY A 133 7.75 26.24 -2.74
N PHE A 134 8.61 25.69 -3.59
CA PHE A 134 9.75 26.37 -4.21
C PHE A 134 9.57 26.66 -5.72
N LEU A 135 8.66 25.98 -6.39
CA LEU A 135 8.36 26.24 -7.80
C LEU A 135 7.47 27.49 -7.98
N PRO A 136 7.47 28.12 -9.15
CA PRO A 136 6.62 29.26 -9.43
C PRO A 136 5.14 28.90 -9.30
N THR A 137 4.33 29.90 -8.93
CA THR A 137 2.88 29.74 -8.85
C THR A 137 2.29 29.47 -10.22
N ILE A 138 1.62 28.35 -10.36
CA ILE A 138 0.90 27.96 -11.58
C ILE A 138 -0.61 28.08 -11.36
N THR A 139 -1.32 28.58 -12.38
CA THR A 139 -2.79 28.59 -12.39
C THR A 139 -3.28 27.49 -13.32
N THR A 140 -4.04 26.54 -12.78
CA THR A 140 -4.55 25.40 -13.53
C THR A 140 -5.90 24.96 -13.01
N ALA A 141 -6.62 24.11 -13.74
CA ALA A 141 -7.85 23.51 -13.25
C ALA A 141 -7.58 22.55 -12.07
N GLN A 142 -8.44 22.55 -11.07
CA GLN A 142 -8.29 21.75 -9.85
C GLN A 142 -8.11 20.25 -10.14
N ASN A 143 -8.92 19.69 -11.05
CA ASN A 143 -8.84 18.29 -11.46
C ASN A 143 -7.48 17.94 -12.10
N LYS A 144 -6.92 18.80 -12.94
CA LYS A 144 -5.61 18.56 -13.56
C LYS A 144 -4.51 18.50 -12.51
N LEU A 145 -4.56 19.42 -11.55
CA LEU A 145 -3.60 19.41 -10.45
C LEU A 145 -3.75 18.17 -9.58
N ALA A 146 -4.99 17.78 -9.23
CA ALA A 146 -5.26 16.59 -8.44
C ALA A 146 -4.75 15.31 -9.13
N ILE A 147 -5.05 15.14 -10.42
CA ILE A 147 -4.59 14.02 -11.22
C ILE A 147 -3.07 14.02 -11.33
N ALA A 148 -2.44 15.16 -11.65
CA ALA A 148 -0.99 15.26 -11.79
C ALA A 148 -0.27 14.94 -10.46
N SER A 149 -0.79 15.42 -9.32
CA SER A 149 -0.25 15.09 -8.00
C SER A 149 -0.35 13.59 -7.71
N LEU A 150 -1.49 12.97 -7.99
CA LEU A 150 -1.69 11.54 -7.76
C LEU A 150 -0.80 10.68 -8.67
N VAL A 151 -0.70 11.03 -9.97
CA VAL A 151 0.23 10.36 -10.91
C VAL A 151 1.66 10.45 -10.40
N PHE A 152 2.10 11.65 -10.01
CA PHE A 152 3.44 11.86 -9.48
C PHE A 152 3.72 11.01 -8.23
N LEU A 153 2.76 10.95 -7.29
CA LEU A 153 2.88 10.16 -6.07
C LEU A 153 2.93 8.65 -6.33
N ILE A 154 2.18 8.16 -7.31
CA ILE A 154 2.25 6.74 -7.69
C ILE A 154 3.62 6.43 -8.33
N VAL A 155 4.08 7.26 -9.26
CA VAL A 155 5.36 7.06 -9.95
C VAL A 155 6.55 7.13 -8.98
N ILE A 156 6.58 8.12 -8.08
CA ILE A 156 7.68 8.24 -7.11
C ILE A 156 7.71 7.04 -6.17
N ASN A 157 6.55 6.55 -5.74
CA ASN A 157 6.42 5.36 -4.91
C ASN A 157 6.97 4.09 -5.60
N GLN A 158 6.74 3.93 -6.90
CA GLN A 158 7.31 2.81 -7.66
C GLN A 158 8.83 2.95 -7.85
N ILE A 159 9.32 4.19 -8.03
CA ILE A 159 10.76 4.46 -8.07
C ILE A 159 11.41 4.06 -6.73
N GLU A 160 10.77 4.38 -5.61
CA GLU A 160 11.26 3.99 -4.27
C GLU A 160 11.36 2.47 -4.11
N VAL A 161 10.35 1.73 -4.53
CA VAL A 161 10.40 0.25 -4.54
C VAL A 161 11.54 -0.26 -5.42
N ALA A 162 11.74 0.32 -6.59
CA ALA A 162 12.83 -0.07 -7.49
C ALA A 162 14.22 0.22 -6.87
N LEU A 163 14.38 1.36 -6.21
CA LEU A 163 15.60 1.73 -5.48
C LEU A 163 15.86 0.80 -4.29
N ASP A 164 14.82 0.43 -3.54
CA ASP A 164 14.94 -0.54 -2.44
C ASP A 164 15.35 -1.93 -2.93
N VAL A 165 14.79 -2.40 -4.04
CA VAL A 165 15.23 -3.64 -4.70
C VAL A 165 16.69 -3.52 -5.13
N ARG A 166 17.11 -2.38 -5.69
CA ARG A 166 18.52 -2.14 -6.05
C ARG A 166 19.45 -2.19 -4.83
N LEU A 167 19.01 -1.67 -3.68
CA LEU A 167 19.75 -1.81 -2.41
C LEU A 167 19.87 -3.27 -1.95
N SER A 168 18.87 -4.10 -2.24
CA SER A 168 18.97 -5.55 -1.96
C SER A 168 20.11 -6.21 -2.73
N TYR A 169 20.26 -5.90 -4.02
CA TYR A 169 21.40 -6.36 -4.83
C TYR A 169 22.75 -5.77 -4.35
N PHE A 170 22.76 -4.46 -4.03
CA PHE A 170 23.95 -3.83 -3.43
C PHE A 170 24.42 -4.58 -2.19
N ARG A 171 23.51 -4.94 -1.26
CA ARG A 171 23.87 -5.68 -0.04
C ARG A 171 24.51 -7.02 -0.35
N ALA A 172 24.05 -7.73 -1.39
CA ALA A 172 24.63 -8.99 -1.84
C ALA A 172 26.05 -8.79 -2.40
N ASP A 173 26.23 -7.86 -3.33
CA ASP A 173 27.51 -7.57 -3.98
C ASP A 173 28.53 -7.05 -2.97
N PHE A 174 28.13 -6.14 -2.08
CA PHE A 174 28.96 -5.60 -1.01
C PHE A 174 29.43 -6.70 -0.04
N THR A 175 28.54 -7.61 0.36
CA THR A 175 28.91 -8.74 1.23
C THR A 175 29.85 -9.69 0.53
N ASN A 176 29.66 -9.93 -0.77
CA ASN A 176 30.57 -10.76 -1.55
C ASN A 176 31.96 -10.13 -1.72
N ALA A 177 32.05 -8.82 -1.94
CA ALA A 177 33.32 -8.08 -2.00
C ALA A 177 34.08 -8.20 -0.68
N LEU A 178 33.40 -8.05 0.47
CA LEU A 178 34.02 -8.25 1.80
C LEU A 178 34.50 -9.69 1.99
N LYS A 179 33.69 -10.70 1.63
CA LYS A 179 34.08 -12.11 1.72
C LYS A 179 35.32 -12.42 0.89
N ASN A 180 35.38 -11.84 -0.31
CA ASN A 180 36.51 -12.07 -1.23
C ASN A 180 37.69 -11.17 -0.97
N MET A 181 37.64 -10.28 0.04
CA MET A 181 38.68 -9.27 0.36
C MET A 181 39.01 -8.35 -0.83
N ASP A 182 37.99 -8.11 -1.72
CA ASP A 182 38.12 -7.25 -2.89
C ASP A 182 37.84 -5.79 -2.50
N GLN A 183 38.96 -5.07 -2.20
CA GLN A 183 38.90 -3.66 -1.81
C GLN A 183 38.39 -2.77 -2.97
N GLY A 184 38.71 -3.09 -4.21
CA GLY A 184 38.30 -2.30 -5.37
C GLY A 184 36.75 -2.36 -5.55
N GLU A 185 36.20 -3.57 -5.55
CA GLU A 185 34.77 -3.77 -5.65
C GLU A 185 34.01 -3.21 -4.44
N PHE A 186 34.56 -3.32 -3.23
CA PHE A 186 34.02 -2.74 -2.00
C PHE A 186 33.79 -1.23 -2.16
N TRP A 187 34.81 -0.46 -2.55
CA TRP A 187 34.71 0.98 -2.72
C TRP A 187 33.81 1.35 -3.91
N ARG A 188 33.83 0.59 -4.99
CA ARG A 188 32.95 0.77 -6.14
C ARG A 188 31.49 0.64 -5.74
N GLN A 189 31.13 -0.42 -5.02
CA GLN A 189 29.76 -0.63 -4.56
C GLN A 189 29.32 0.48 -3.59
N LEU A 190 30.19 0.87 -2.66
CA LEU A 190 29.87 1.90 -1.67
C LEU A 190 29.65 3.27 -2.32
N LEU A 191 30.59 3.73 -3.15
CA LEU A 191 30.59 5.10 -3.67
C LEU A 191 29.71 5.27 -4.91
N LEU A 192 29.69 4.27 -5.83
CA LEU A 192 28.98 4.39 -7.10
C LEU A 192 27.59 3.76 -7.09
N VAL A 193 27.25 2.93 -6.09
CA VAL A 193 25.92 2.33 -5.99
C VAL A 193 25.20 2.82 -4.74
N PHE A 194 25.74 2.59 -3.55
CA PHE A 194 25.06 2.92 -2.29
C PHE A 194 24.79 4.42 -2.14
N VAL A 195 25.82 5.24 -2.26
CA VAL A 195 25.68 6.69 -2.05
C VAL A 195 24.66 7.32 -3.00
N PRO A 196 24.70 7.09 -4.34
CA PRO A 196 23.70 7.66 -5.25
C PRO A 196 22.29 7.13 -5.00
N VAL A 197 22.13 5.82 -4.73
CA VAL A 197 20.83 5.21 -4.50
C VAL A 197 20.20 5.73 -3.21
N VAL A 198 20.96 5.82 -2.12
CA VAL A 198 20.46 6.36 -0.84
C VAL A 198 20.16 7.85 -0.97
N ALA A 199 21.00 8.64 -1.66
CA ALA A 199 20.69 10.03 -1.92
C ALA A 199 19.39 10.20 -2.70
N ALA A 200 19.18 9.38 -3.74
CA ALA A 200 17.93 9.36 -4.49
C ALA A 200 16.74 8.99 -3.60
N LEU A 201 16.84 7.98 -2.73
CA LEU A 201 15.80 7.60 -1.79
C LEU A 201 15.45 8.73 -0.81
N VAL A 202 16.44 9.37 -0.22
CA VAL A 202 16.22 10.49 0.72
C VAL A 202 15.49 11.65 0.01
N VAL A 203 15.91 11.97 -1.21
CA VAL A 203 15.23 13.00 -2.03
C VAL A 203 13.80 12.56 -2.35
N SER A 204 13.58 11.32 -2.77
CA SER A 204 12.26 10.79 -3.08
C SER A 204 11.32 10.88 -1.89
N TYR A 205 11.69 10.36 -0.73
CA TYR A 205 10.87 10.41 0.49
C TYR A 205 10.56 11.84 0.93
N THR A 206 11.53 12.76 0.79
CA THR A 206 11.31 14.16 1.13
C THR A 206 10.31 14.81 0.19
N VAL A 207 10.45 14.59 -1.11
CA VAL A 207 9.54 15.12 -2.13
C VAL A 207 8.16 14.49 -2.02
N GLU A 208 8.08 13.16 -1.83
CA GLU A 208 6.83 12.44 -1.59
C GLU A 208 6.08 13.03 -0.39
N TYR A 209 6.75 13.24 0.74
CA TYR A 209 6.14 13.83 1.93
C TYR A 209 5.54 15.22 1.66
N VAL A 210 6.28 16.10 1.00
CA VAL A 210 5.82 17.47 0.68
C VAL A 210 4.61 17.43 -0.27
N VAL A 211 4.68 16.61 -1.32
CA VAL A 211 3.59 16.50 -2.31
C VAL A 211 2.36 15.88 -1.67
N THR A 212 2.50 14.80 -0.89
CA THR A 212 1.41 14.14 -0.16
C THR A 212 0.73 15.11 0.79
N SER A 213 1.49 15.79 1.65
CA SER A 213 0.93 16.73 2.63
C SER A 213 0.16 17.86 1.94
N THR A 214 0.72 18.40 0.86
CA THR A 214 0.08 19.47 0.07
C THR A 214 -1.20 18.96 -0.61
N PHE A 215 -1.16 17.76 -1.18
CA PHE A 215 -2.29 17.13 -1.85
C PHE A 215 -3.44 16.84 -0.88
N VAL A 216 -3.17 16.23 0.26
CA VAL A 216 -4.14 15.91 1.32
C VAL A 216 -4.83 17.17 1.85
N VAL A 217 -4.06 18.23 2.18
CA VAL A 217 -4.60 19.47 2.70
C VAL A 217 -5.48 20.20 1.66
N ARG A 218 -5.09 20.19 0.38
CA ARG A 218 -5.91 20.77 -0.70
C ARG A 218 -7.20 19.99 -0.91
N TRP A 219 -7.15 18.68 -0.90
CA TRP A 219 -8.32 17.83 -1.02
C TRP A 219 -9.27 18.02 0.15
N ARG A 220 -8.74 18.05 1.39
CA ARG A 220 -9.50 18.35 2.59
C ARG A 220 -10.19 19.71 2.51
N ARG A 221 -9.46 20.76 2.12
CA ARG A 221 -10.01 22.11 1.96
C ARG A 221 -11.19 22.12 1.00
N TRP A 222 -11.06 21.45 -0.15
CA TRP A 222 -12.11 21.40 -1.14
C TRP A 222 -13.35 20.62 -0.66
N LEU A 223 -13.17 19.43 -0.07
CA LEU A 223 -14.28 18.65 0.49
C LEU A 223 -14.99 19.41 1.61
N THR A 224 -14.25 19.98 2.56
CA THR A 224 -14.82 20.78 3.67
C THR A 224 -15.65 21.92 3.12
N ALA A 225 -15.13 22.70 2.18
CA ALA A 225 -15.88 23.81 1.57
C ALA A 225 -17.14 23.32 0.85
N SER A 226 -17.05 22.21 0.08
CA SER A 226 -18.17 21.64 -0.65
C SER A 226 -19.28 21.11 0.28
N TYR A 227 -18.92 20.39 1.34
CA TYR A 227 -19.90 19.86 2.31
C TYR A 227 -20.50 20.96 3.16
N THR A 228 -19.72 21.96 3.61
CA THR A 228 -20.23 23.13 4.33
C THR A 228 -21.23 23.92 3.48
N ALA A 229 -20.90 24.17 2.22
CA ALA A 229 -21.81 24.85 1.30
C ALA A 229 -23.14 24.08 1.08
N ARG A 230 -23.07 22.76 0.96
CA ARG A 230 -24.27 21.91 0.84
C ARG A 230 -25.11 21.93 2.11
N TRP A 231 -24.47 21.82 3.27
CA TRP A 231 -25.14 21.82 4.56
C TRP A 231 -25.87 23.14 4.84
N MET A 232 -25.24 24.29 4.48
CA MET A 232 -25.84 25.62 4.63
C MET A 232 -26.85 25.97 3.54
N SER A 233 -26.87 25.24 2.40
CA SER A 233 -27.74 25.54 1.28
C SER A 233 -29.22 25.29 1.61
N ARG A 234 -30.09 26.23 1.17
CA ARG A 234 -31.56 26.07 1.21
C ARG A 234 -32.13 25.66 2.58
N GLY A 235 -31.49 26.02 3.68
CA GLY A 235 -31.95 25.69 5.03
C GLY A 235 -31.82 24.20 5.40
N VAL A 236 -30.97 23.42 4.71
CA VAL A 236 -30.77 21.98 4.99
C VAL A 236 -30.38 21.76 6.45
N HIS A 237 -29.48 22.58 7.01
CA HIS A 237 -29.08 22.51 8.41
C HIS A 237 -30.25 22.59 9.39
N TYR A 238 -31.26 23.45 9.11
CA TYR A 238 -32.45 23.58 9.91
C TYR A 238 -33.44 22.45 9.70
N ASN A 239 -33.67 22.06 8.42
CA ASN A 239 -34.55 20.97 8.09
C ASN A 239 -34.08 19.63 8.68
N MET A 240 -32.79 19.37 8.76
CA MET A 240 -32.23 18.20 9.42
C MET A 240 -32.56 18.13 10.91
N LEU A 241 -32.59 19.28 11.61
CA LEU A 241 -33.00 19.35 13.00
C LEU A 241 -34.51 19.03 13.16
N LEU A 242 -35.34 19.56 12.27
CA LEU A 242 -36.83 19.38 12.33
C LEU A 242 -37.22 17.94 12.01
N THR A 243 -36.56 17.30 11.07
CA THR A 243 -36.94 15.95 10.61
C THR A 243 -36.36 14.84 11.48
N GLY A 244 -35.57 15.16 12.52
CA GLY A 244 -34.89 14.17 13.34
C GLY A 244 -34.00 13.26 12.50
N SER A 245 -33.30 13.84 11.53
CA SER A 245 -32.44 13.08 10.61
C SER A 245 -31.51 12.13 11.40
N PRO A 246 -31.37 10.86 10.97
CA PRO A 246 -30.43 9.93 11.60
C PRO A 246 -28.97 10.32 11.46
N THR A 247 -28.68 11.43 10.75
CA THR A 247 -27.34 11.97 10.64
C THR A 247 -27.01 12.76 11.90
N ASP A 248 -26.40 12.10 12.84
CA ASP A 248 -25.91 12.68 14.08
C ASP A 248 -24.67 13.56 13.82
N ASN A 249 -24.62 14.73 14.47
CA ASN A 249 -23.49 15.65 14.51
C ASN A 249 -22.88 16.03 13.13
N PRO A 250 -23.56 16.81 12.28
CA PRO A 250 -23.03 17.25 10.99
C PRO A 250 -21.71 18.04 11.09
N ASP A 251 -21.53 18.78 12.18
CA ASP A 251 -20.30 19.50 12.54
C ASP A 251 -19.12 18.54 12.68
N GLN A 252 -19.28 17.41 13.37
CA GLN A 252 -18.25 16.38 13.50
C GLN A 252 -17.96 15.73 12.16
N ARG A 253 -19.00 15.45 11.35
CA ARG A 253 -18.82 14.86 10.00
C ARG A 253 -17.97 15.76 9.11
N ILE A 254 -18.22 17.08 9.14
CA ILE A 254 -17.48 18.04 8.31
C ILE A 254 -16.07 18.29 8.87
N SER A 255 -15.90 18.39 10.19
CA SER A 255 -14.61 18.74 10.80
C SER A 255 -13.64 17.57 10.91
N GLN A 256 -14.11 16.36 11.27
CA GLN A 256 -13.29 15.19 11.60
C GLN A 256 -13.39 14.08 10.55
N ASP A 257 -14.60 13.68 10.14
CA ASP A 257 -14.76 12.53 9.26
C ASP A 257 -14.20 12.77 7.87
N ILE A 258 -14.27 14.00 7.34
CA ILE A 258 -13.60 14.35 6.07
C ILE A 258 -12.10 14.15 6.17
N TYR A 259 -11.48 14.56 7.26
CA TYR A 259 -10.04 14.36 7.47
C TYR A 259 -9.69 12.88 7.60
N SER A 260 -10.44 12.15 8.41
CA SER A 260 -10.27 10.71 8.56
C SER A 260 -10.50 9.94 7.26
N PHE A 261 -11.44 10.40 6.43
CA PHE A 261 -11.70 9.81 5.12
C PHE A 261 -10.52 9.92 4.16
N ILE A 262 -9.83 11.08 4.14
CA ILE A 262 -8.72 11.32 3.20
C ILE A 262 -7.44 10.65 3.69
N ASP A 263 -7.05 10.89 4.95
CA ASP A 263 -5.73 10.60 5.52
C ASP A 263 -5.77 9.83 6.84
N GLY A 264 -6.92 9.29 7.24
CA GLY A 264 -7.05 8.54 8.49
C GLY A 264 -6.87 9.37 9.76
N GLY A 265 -7.00 10.69 9.68
CA GLY A 265 -6.88 11.57 10.83
C GLY A 265 -5.44 11.95 11.20
N GLY A 266 -4.51 11.90 10.25
CA GLY A 266 -3.09 12.22 10.44
C GLY A 266 -2.19 10.98 10.53
N GLY A 267 -2.71 9.85 10.05
CA GLY A 267 -1.98 8.59 9.94
C GLY A 267 -1.95 8.06 8.51
N THR A 268 -1.57 6.81 8.34
CA THR A 268 -1.51 6.11 7.04
C THR A 268 -2.87 5.55 6.60
N GLY A 269 -3.96 5.96 7.24
CA GLY A 269 -5.32 5.54 6.91
C GLY A 269 -5.98 6.39 5.82
N GLY A 270 -7.31 6.27 5.69
CA GLY A 270 -8.08 6.99 4.69
C GLY A 270 -7.90 6.48 3.28
N ILE A 271 -8.68 7.04 2.34
CA ILE A 271 -8.71 6.54 0.95
C ILE A 271 -7.36 6.71 0.23
N TYR A 272 -6.66 7.83 0.50
CA TYR A 272 -5.35 8.08 -0.10
C TYR A 272 -4.30 7.11 0.47
N GLY A 273 -4.17 7.07 1.80
CA GLY A 273 -3.20 6.20 2.47
C GLY A 273 -3.39 4.73 2.09
N TYR A 274 -4.62 4.22 2.15
CA TYR A 274 -4.90 2.83 1.75
C TYR A 274 -4.57 2.57 0.28
N ALA A 275 -4.93 3.48 -0.64
CA ALA A 275 -4.68 3.26 -2.06
C ALA A 275 -3.19 3.25 -2.40
N VAL A 276 -2.42 4.22 -1.89
CA VAL A 276 -0.97 4.33 -2.18
C VAL A 276 -0.18 3.26 -1.43
N THR A 277 -0.46 3.04 -0.13
CA THR A 277 0.24 2.01 0.65
C THR A 277 -0.08 0.60 0.14
N ALA A 278 -1.33 0.32 -0.25
CA ALA A 278 -1.67 -0.97 -0.85
C ALA A 278 -0.91 -1.18 -2.18
N LEU A 279 -0.79 -0.15 -2.99
CA LEU A 279 -0.01 -0.20 -4.23
C LEU A 279 1.47 -0.48 -3.94
N GLN A 280 2.09 0.26 -3.02
CA GLN A 280 3.48 0.06 -2.61
C GLN A 280 3.71 -1.38 -2.11
N THR A 281 2.83 -1.85 -1.24
CA THR A 281 2.89 -3.19 -0.67
C THR A 281 2.80 -4.26 -1.76
N LEU A 282 1.85 -4.11 -2.70
CA LEU A 282 1.69 -5.06 -3.80
C LEU A 282 2.88 -5.03 -4.76
N THR A 283 3.36 -3.85 -5.14
CA THR A 283 4.54 -3.71 -6.01
C THR A 283 5.79 -4.28 -5.36
N SER A 284 6.01 -3.99 -4.08
CA SER A 284 7.10 -4.53 -3.28
C SER A 284 6.99 -6.06 -3.13
N LEU A 285 5.79 -6.57 -2.82
CA LEU A 285 5.53 -8.01 -2.70
C LEU A 285 5.88 -8.75 -3.99
N VAL A 286 5.43 -8.25 -5.15
CA VAL A 286 5.76 -8.83 -6.45
C VAL A 286 7.26 -8.76 -6.71
N SER A 287 7.88 -7.62 -6.51
CA SER A 287 9.32 -7.42 -6.77
C SER A 287 10.19 -8.36 -5.94
N TYR A 288 9.96 -8.45 -4.63
CA TYR A 288 10.73 -9.34 -3.76
C TYR A 288 10.38 -10.82 -3.95
N SER A 289 9.16 -11.14 -4.35
CA SER A 289 8.79 -12.50 -4.76
C SER A 289 9.60 -12.95 -5.98
N LEU A 290 9.80 -12.07 -6.96
CA LEU A 290 10.63 -12.35 -8.14
C LEU A 290 12.12 -12.51 -7.76
N VAL A 291 12.62 -11.70 -6.82
CA VAL A 291 13.99 -11.86 -6.28
C VAL A 291 14.14 -13.23 -5.62
N LEU A 292 13.22 -13.66 -4.76
CA LEU A 292 13.26 -14.99 -4.13
C LEU A 292 13.16 -16.11 -5.16
N TRP A 293 12.32 -15.94 -6.17
CA TRP A 293 12.18 -16.92 -7.24
C TRP A 293 13.48 -17.09 -8.03
N SER A 294 14.13 -15.99 -8.41
CA SER A 294 15.39 -16.00 -9.14
C SER A 294 16.54 -16.61 -8.32
N LEU A 295 16.62 -16.31 -7.02
CA LEU A 295 17.63 -16.82 -6.11
C LEU A 295 17.48 -18.32 -5.83
N SER A 296 16.28 -18.88 -6.00
CA SER A 296 16.01 -20.31 -5.78
C SER A 296 16.00 -21.16 -7.06
N ALA A 297 16.42 -20.59 -8.19
CA ALA A 297 16.53 -21.33 -9.44
C ALA A 297 17.52 -22.49 -9.30
N GLY A 298 17.06 -23.71 -9.56
CA GLY A 298 17.89 -24.93 -9.47
C GLY A 298 18.11 -25.48 -8.06
N PHE A 299 17.33 -25.04 -7.06
CA PHE A 299 17.37 -25.64 -5.73
C PHE A 299 16.66 -27.01 -5.72
N THR A 300 17.37 -28.03 -5.22
CA THR A 300 16.82 -29.38 -4.99
C THR A 300 16.62 -29.58 -3.50
N LEU A 301 15.50 -30.18 -3.09
CA LEU A 301 15.30 -30.51 -1.67
C LEU A 301 16.39 -31.48 -1.20
N PRO A 302 17.05 -31.21 -0.06
CA PRO A 302 18.01 -32.12 0.53
C PRO A 302 17.34 -33.49 0.80
N GLY A 303 17.91 -34.54 0.25
CA GLY A 303 17.38 -35.90 0.39
C GLY A 303 16.27 -36.33 -0.59
N LEU A 304 15.77 -35.43 -1.43
CA LEU A 304 14.81 -35.73 -2.51
C LEU A 304 15.34 -35.13 -3.81
N ALA A 305 15.44 -35.91 -4.88
CA ALA A 305 15.89 -35.45 -6.20
C ALA A 305 14.82 -34.57 -6.92
N ILE A 306 13.99 -33.85 -6.15
CA ILE A 306 12.88 -33.04 -6.67
C ILE A 306 13.34 -31.57 -6.71
N VAL A 307 13.32 -30.97 -7.89
CA VAL A 307 13.53 -29.53 -8.08
C VAL A 307 12.18 -28.83 -7.92
N ILE A 308 12.05 -27.98 -6.91
CA ILE A 308 10.87 -27.13 -6.74
C ILE A 308 11.27 -25.73 -7.20
N PRO A 309 10.78 -25.26 -8.37
CA PRO A 309 11.08 -23.91 -8.83
C PRO A 309 10.50 -22.88 -7.84
N GLY A 310 11.32 -21.91 -7.46
CA GLY A 310 10.88 -20.85 -6.54
C GLY A 310 10.65 -21.32 -5.10
N ILE A 311 11.34 -22.36 -4.61
CA ILE A 311 11.09 -22.92 -3.26
C ILE A 311 11.13 -21.85 -2.16
N LEU A 312 12.06 -20.88 -2.24
CA LEU A 312 12.16 -19.79 -1.25
C LEU A 312 10.92 -18.89 -1.25
N PHE A 313 10.34 -18.65 -2.41
CA PHE A 313 9.07 -17.92 -2.52
C PHE A 313 7.93 -18.69 -1.87
N TRP A 314 7.80 -20.00 -2.13
CA TRP A 314 6.73 -20.81 -1.54
C TRP A 314 6.86 -20.92 -0.01
N VAL A 315 8.09 -21.01 0.51
CA VAL A 315 8.34 -21.00 1.95
C VAL A 315 7.97 -19.65 2.55
N ALA A 316 8.33 -18.52 1.90
CA ALA A 316 7.95 -17.18 2.37
C ALA A 316 6.43 -17.01 2.38
N LEU A 317 5.75 -17.45 1.33
CA LEU A 317 4.29 -17.39 1.23
C LEU A 317 3.59 -18.25 2.31
N ALA A 318 4.05 -19.49 2.49
CA ALA A 318 3.50 -20.38 3.51
C ALA A 318 3.74 -19.85 4.93
N TYR A 319 4.95 -19.35 5.20
CA TYR A 319 5.29 -18.73 6.47
C TYR A 319 4.40 -17.51 6.71
N SER A 320 4.36 -16.55 5.80
CA SER A 320 3.53 -15.34 5.94
C SER A 320 2.04 -15.66 6.08
N GLY A 321 1.53 -16.60 5.27
CA GLY A 321 0.15 -17.06 5.35
C GLY A 321 -0.20 -17.69 6.70
N ALA A 322 0.67 -18.55 7.24
CA ALA A 322 0.49 -19.15 8.56
C ALA A 322 0.47 -18.07 9.66
N GLY A 323 1.41 -17.12 9.61
CA GLY A 323 1.46 -15.98 10.54
C GLY A 323 0.18 -15.16 10.50
N THR A 324 -0.31 -14.85 9.29
CA THR A 324 -1.58 -14.13 9.07
C THR A 324 -2.77 -14.84 9.69
N LEU A 325 -2.92 -16.13 9.42
CA LEU A 325 -4.04 -16.93 9.92
C LEU A 325 -4.03 -17.02 11.46
N ILE A 326 -2.87 -17.23 12.06
CA ILE A 326 -2.75 -17.31 13.53
C ILE A 326 -3.00 -15.95 14.17
N THR A 327 -2.45 -14.87 13.59
CA THR A 327 -2.69 -13.49 14.05
C THR A 327 -4.18 -13.15 14.02
N HIS A 328 -4.86 -13.47 12.91
CA HIS A 328 -6.30 -13.28 12.79
C HIS A 328 -7.08 -14.11 13.83
N TRP A 329 -6.72 -15.38 14.01
CA TRP A 329 -7.37 -16.25 15.00
C TRP A 329 -7.26 -15.72 16.42
N ILE A 330 -6.08 -15.23 16.83
CA ILE A 330 -5.85 -14.64 18.16
C ILE A 330 -6.56 -13.28 18.27
N GLY A 331 -6.48 -12.44 17.22
CA GLY A 331 -6.91 -11.04 17.23
C GLY A 331 -8.41 -10.81 17.00
N ARG A 332 -9.15 -11.77 16.45
CA ARG A 332 -10.56 -11.60 16.01
C ARG A 332 -11.50 -11.02 17.06
N THR A 333 -11.23 -11.24 18.34
CA THR A 333 -12.07 -10.75 19.45
C THR A 333 -11.83 -9.26 19.75
N LEU A 334 -10.69 -8.69 19.30
CA LEU A 334 -10.33 -7.30 19.60
C LEU A 334 -11.30 -6.30 19.02
N SER A 335 -11.81 -6.53 17.81
CA SER A 335 -12.77 -5.63 17.17
C SER A 335 -14.02 -5.42 18.01
N ALA A 336 -14.60 -6.50 18.53
CA ALA A 336 -15.77 -6.43 19.42
C ALA A 336 -15.45 -5.71 20.74
N LEU A 337 -14.26 -5.98 21.33
CA LEU A 337 -13.84 -5.32 22.55
C LEU A 337 -13.58 -3.82 22.36
N PHE A 338 -13.00 -3.40 21.23
CA PHE A 338 -12.83 -1.98 20.90
C PHE A 338 -14.17 -1.28 20.70
N PHE A 339 -15.13 -1.92 20.04
CA PHE A 339 -16.48 -1.38 19.92
C PHE A 339 -17.15 -1.18 21.28
N GLN A 340 -17.02 -2.17 22.18
CA GLN A 340 -17.51 -2.04 23.56
C GLN A 340 -16.81 -0.92 24.32
N GLN A 341 -15.49 -0.77 24.13
CA GLN A 341 -14.70 0.31 24.74
C GLN A 341 -15.25 1.68 24.35
N GLN A 342 -15.46 1.92 23.05
CA GLN A 342 -16.03 3.17 22.57
C GLN A 342 -17.41 3.45 23.17
N ARG A 343 -18.24 2.42 23.30
CA ARG A 343 -19.57 2.54 23.91
C ARG A 343 -19.47 2.94 25.38
N TYR A 344 -18.62 2.29 26.17
CA TYR A 344 -18.44 2.61 27.59
C TYR A 344 -17.86 4.01 27.79
N GLU A 345 -16.90 4.42 26.99
CA GLU A 345 -16.35 5.77 27.01
C GLU A 345 -17.39 6.84 26.63
N ALA A 346 -18.26 6.54 25.65
CA ALA A 346 -19.36 7.44 25.29
C ALA A 346 -20.37 7.60 26.44
N ASN A 347 -20.73 6.49 27.11
CA ASN A 347 -21.63 6.52 28.27
C ASN A 347 -21.03 7.31 29.45
N PHE A 348 -19.77 7.11 29.74
CA PHE A 348 -19.07 7.86 30.79
C PHE A 348 -19.02 9.36 30.49
N ARG A 349 -18.62 9.73 29.27
CA ARG A 349 -18.62 11.14 28.82
C ARG A 349 -20.01 11.77 28.87
N PHE A 350 -21.06 11.03 28.49
CA PHE A 350 -22.42 11.49 28.57
C PHE A 350 -22.86 11.73 30.02
N GLY A 351 -22.49 10.84 30.96
CA GLY A 351 -22.73 11.00 32.39
C GLY A 351 -22.10 12.29 32.93
N LEU A 352 -20.81 12.54 32.60
CA LEU A 352 -20.12 13.74 33.01
C LEU A 352 -20.71 15.02 32.39
N ALA A 353 -21.13 14.97 31.12
CA ALA A 353 -21.80 16.09 30.45
C ALA A 353 -23.12 16.44 31.14
N ARG A 354 -23.91 15.41 31.48
CA ARG A 354 -25.17 15.55 32.24
C ARG A 354 -24.92 16.15 33.64
N ALA A 355 -23.90 15.67 34.35
CA ALA A 355 -23.56 16.21 35.68
C ALA A 355 -23.16 17.71 35.59
N ARG A 356 -22.47 18.11 34.50
CA ARG A 356 -22.17 19.53 34.24
C ARG A 356 -23.42 20.37 33.95
N GLU A 357 -24.34 19.82 33.15
CA GLU A 357 -25.60 20.49 32.77
C GLU A 357 -26.50 20.71 33.98
N TYR A 358 -26.58 19.74 34.88
CA TYR A 358 -27.41 19.77 36.09
C TYR A 358 -26.64 20.13 37.38
N SER A 359 -25.49 20.79 37.23
CA SER A 359 -24.57 21.10 38.37
C SER A 359 -25.23 21.86 39.50
N GLU A 360 -26.13 22.79 39.20
CA GLU A 360 -26.88 23.57 40.19
C GLU A 360 -27.82 22.67 41.00
N GLN A 361 -28.59 21.79 40.34
CA GLN A 361 -29.51 20.86 40.99
C GLN A 361 -28.75 19.85 41.88
N ILE A 362 -27.59 19.35 41.37
CA ILE A 362 -26.76 18.43 42.15
C ILE A 362 -26.25 19.09 43.42
N ALA A 363 -25.77 20.37 43.33
CA ALA A 363 -25.29 21.10 44.48
C ALA A 363 -26.42 21.43 45.49
N LEU A 364 -27.60 21.87 45.01
CA LEU A 364 -28.74 22.16 45.87
C LEU A 364 -29.28 20.94 46.63
N LEU A 365 -29.25 19.77 45.95
CA LEU A 365 -29.70 18.49 46.53
C LEU A 365 -28.61 17.74 47.28
N ARG A 366 -27.37 18.27 47.34
CA ARG A 366 -26.17 17.61 47.90
C ARG A 366 -25.95 16.24 47.33
N GLY A 367 -26.12 16.12 45.98
CA GLY A 367 -26.09 14.84 45.25
C GLY A 367 -24.69 14.42 44.77
N GLU A 368 -23.61 15.13 45.14
CA GLU A 368 -22.24 14.95 44.62
C GLU A 368 -21.72 13.53 44.86
N GLU A 369 -22.05 12.92 46.03
CA GLU A 369 -21.60 11.56 46.35
C GLU A 369 -22.26 10.52 45.42
N ASN A 370 -23.54 10.68 45.14
CA ASN A 370 -24.28 9.78 44.22
C ASN A 370 -23.77 9.90 42.77
N GLU A 371 -23.53 11.10 42.29
CA GLU A 371 -22.98 11.33 40.95
C GLU A 371 -21.53 10.79 40.85
N THR A 372 -20.73 10.97 41.91
CA THR A 372 -19.38 10.38 41.98
C THR A 372 -19.41 8.87 41.92
N LYS A 373 -20.33 8.25 42.65
CA LYS A 373 -20.51 6.80 42.61
C LYS A 373 -20.95 6.31 41.22
N ALA A 374 -21.93 6.96 40.62
CA ALA A 374 -22.40 6.64 39.27
C ALA A 374 -21.31 6.80 38.22
N ALA A 375 -20.48 7.84 38.32
CA ALA A 375 -19.33 8.02 37.46
C ALA A 375 -18.27 6.91 37.66
N GLY A 376 -18.02 6.52 38.90
CA GLY A 376 -17.12 5.40 39.26
C GLY A 376 -17.59 4.06 38.70
N GLU A 377 -18.88 3.77 38.78
CA GLU A 377 -19.48 2.55 38.19
C GLU A 377 -19.34 2.55 36.65
N ASN A 378 -19.62 3.65 35.97
CA ASN A 378 -19.41 3.78 34.53
C ASN A 378 -17.93 3.60 34.14
N PHE A 379 -17.02 4.15 34.93
CA PHE A 379 -15.58 3.99 34.69
C PHE A 379 -15.09 2.56 34.93
N SER A 380 -15.67 1.84 35.89
CA SER A 380 -15.32 0.45 36.11
C SER A 380 -15.58 -0.43 34.89
N HIS A 381 -16.65 -0.18 34.14
CA HIS A 381 -16.91 -0.90 32.89
C HIS A 381 -15.83 -0.62 31.82
N ILE A 382 -15.33 0.61 31.76
CA ILE A 382 -14.19 0.99 30.88
C ILE A 382 -12.95 0.19 31.30
N TYR A 383 -12.62 0.19 32.60
CA TYR A 383 -11.46 -0.49 33.14
C TYR A 383 -11.51 -2.00 32.89
N ASP A 384 -12.62 -2.64 33.20
CA ASP A 384 -12.79 -4.09 33.05
C ASP A 384 -12.69 -4.54 31.60
N ASN A 385 -13.30 -3.77 30.69
CA ASN A 385 -13.21 -4.06 29.27
C ASN A 385 -11.79 -3.81 28.75
N TYR A 386 -11.12 -2.75 29.19
CA TYR A 386 -9.73 -2.48 28.83
C TYR A 386 -8.79 -3.59 29.29
N MET A 387 -9.01 -4.15 30.48
CA MET A 387 -8.23 -5.30 30.95
C MET A 387 -8.45 -6.56 30.11
N ARG A 388 -9.65 -6.77 29.57
CA ARG A 388 -9.90 -7.83 28.56
C ARG A 388 -9.11 -7.58 27.27
N ILE A 389 -9.09 -6.35 26.78
CA ILE A 389 -8.26 -5.95 25.63
C ILE A 389 -6.79 -6.23 25.90
N VAL A 390 -6.28 -5.86 27.08
CA VAL A 390 -4.89 -6.13 27.50
C VAL A 390 -4.57 -7.64 27.48
N HIS A 391 -5.47 -8.49 27.95
CA HIS A 391 -5.26 -9.94 27.93
C HIS A 391 -5.16 -10.52 26.50
N VAL A 392 -6.00 -10.08 25.59
CA VAL A 392 -5.93 -10.52 24.19
C VAL A 392 -4.70 -9.93 23.51
N ARG A 393 -4.43 -8.64 23.69
CA ARG A 393 -3.24 -7.96 23.14
C ARG A 393 -1.93 -8.58 23.64
N LYS A 394 -1.85 -8.97 24.90
CA LYS A 394 -0.67 -9.66 25.45
C LYS A 394 -0.34 -10.91 24.65
N ARG A 395 -1.33 -11.78 24.39
CA ARG A 395 -1.14 -13.01 23.60
C ARG A 395 -0.76 -12.69 22.15
N LEU A 396 -1.45 -11.74 21.57
CA LEU A 396 -1.17 -11.29 20.19
C LEU A 396 0.24 -10.72 20.06
N THR A 397 0.63 -9.82 20.98
CA THR A 397 1.98 -9.22 20.99
C THR A 397 3.06 -10.28 21.19
N ALA A 398 2.87 -11.21 22.13
CA ALA A 398 3.82 -12.31 22.35
C ALA A 398 4.01 -13.14 21.08
N PHE A 399 2.90 -13.53 20.42
CA PHE A 399 2.96 -14.28 19.17
C PHE A 399 3.66 -13.47 18.05
N VAL A 400 3.18 -12.26 17.77
CA VAL A 400 3.70 -11.43 16.68
C VAL A 400 5.20 -11.14 16.86
N ARG A 401 5.64 -10.82 18.08
CA ARG A 401 7.06 -10.57 18.35
C ARG A 401 7.92 -11.82 18.20
N THR A 402 7.46 -12.97 18.71
CA THR A 402 8.18 -14.25 18.54
C THR A 402 8.24 -14.63 17.06
N TYR A 403 7.13 -14.50 16.35
CA TYR A 403 7.05 -14.82 14.94
C TYR A 403 7.92 -13.91 14.08
N ALA A 404 7.96 -12.61 14.39
CA ALA A 404 8.86 -11.65 13.72
C ALA A 404 10.34 -11.98 13.97
N GLN A 405 10.73 -12.44 15.17
CA GLN A 405 12.10 -12.89 15.40
C GLN A 405 12.43 -14.18 14.64
N ALA A 406 11.48 -15.10 14.57
CA ALA A 406 11.66 -16.34 13.79
C ALA A 406 11.79 -16.05 12.29
N SER A 407 11.11 -15.03 11.75
CA SER A 407 11.21 -14.65 10.32
C SER A 407 12.63 -14.27 9.90
N VAL A 408 13.46 -13.80 10.82
CA VAL A 408 14.87 -13.51 10.56
C VAL A 408 15.68 -14.79 10.34
N LEU A 409 15.36 -15.87 11.06
CA LEU A 409 16.13 -17.12 11.01
C LEU A 409 15.65 -18.09 9.93
N VAL A 410 14.35 -18.14 9.66
CA VAL A 410 13.75 -19.09 8.71
C VAL A 410 14.43 -19.08 7.33
N PRO A 411 14.66 -17.93 6.67
CA PRO A 411 15.30 -17.90 5.37
C PRO A 411 16.73 -18.46 5.40
N TYR A 412 17.46 -18.22 6.48
CA TYR A 412 18.83 -18.75 6.63
C TYR A 412 18.81 -20.26 6.82
N VAL A 413 17.90 -20.80 7.63
CA VAL A 413 17.76 -22.24 7.85
C VAL A 413 17.41 -22.95 6.53
N VAL A 414 16.53 -22.37 5.71
CA VAL A 414 16.14 -22.95 4.42
C VAL A 414 17.24 -22.81 3.36
N ALA A 415 17.97 -21.68 3.33
CA ALA A 415 18.96 -21.39 2.29
C ALA A 415 20.39 -21.85 2.66
N ALA A 416 20.71 -22.07 3.93
CA ALA A 416 22.05 -22.48 4.36
C ALA A 416 22.54 -23.79 3.70
N PRO A 417 21.74 -24.85 3.53
CA PRO A 417 22.20 -26.04 2.82
C PRO A 417 22.71 -25.75 1.40
N PHE A 418 22.07 -24.81 0.69
CA PHE A 418 22.49 -24.42 -0.67
C PHE A 418 23.74 -23.56 -0.66
N TYR A 419 23.94 -22.77 0.39
CA TYR A 419 25.19 -22.04 0.60
C TYR A 419 26.35 -23.00 0.87
N PHE A 420 26.19 -23.98 1.76
CA PHE A 420 27.22 -24.97 2.06
C PHE A 420 27.54 -25.88 0.86
N LEU A 421 26.59 -26.09 -0.03
CA LEU A 421 26.79 -26.80 -1.31
C LEU A 421 27.43 -25.91 -2.39
N GLY A 422 27.74 -24.64 -2.10
CA GLY A 422 28.32 -23.68 -3.05
C GLY A 422 27.37 -23.19 -4.14
N LYS A 423 26.06 -23.45 -4.02
CA LYS A 423 25.05 -23.03 -5.04
C LYS A 423 24.70 -21.56 -4.94
N ILE A 424 24.84 -20.95 -3.78
CA ILE A 424 24.64 -19.51 -3.56
C ILE A 424 25.83 -18.91 -2.82
N SER A 425 26.13 -17.63 -3.07
CA SER A 425 27.16 -16.88 -2.35
C SER A 425 26.68 -16.43 -0.97
N LEU A 426 27.58 -15.97 -0.10
CA LEU A 426 27.22 -15.37 1.18
C LEU A 426 26.34 -14.13 1.00
N GLY A 427 26.66 -13.29 0.02
CA GLY A 427 25.82 -12.15 -0.36
C GLY A 427 24.43 -12.57 -0.81
N GLY A 428 24.34 -13.63 -1.62
CA GLY A 428 23.06 -14.22 -2.02
C GLY A 428 22.26 -14.75 -0.84
N LEU A 429 22.90 -15.38 0.15
CA LEU A 429 22.25 -15.83 1.38
C LEU A 429 21.66 -14.66 2.17
N ASN A 430 22.41 -13.55 2.30
CA ASN A 430 21.92 -12.33 2.95
C ASN A 430 20.77 -11.69 2.16
N GLN A 431 20.83 -11.72 0.82
CA GLN A 431 19.77 -11.22 -0.05
C GLN A 431 18.49 -12.03 0.11
N VAL A 432 18.59 -13.36 0.24
CA VAL A 432 17.45 -14.24 0.55
C VAL A 432 16.78 -13.81 1.86
N GLY A 433 17.60 -13.57 2.92
CA GLY A 433 17.09 -13.11 4.22
C GLY A 433 16.32 -11.79 4.11
N ALA A 434 16.89 -10.81 3.41
CA ALA A 434 16.27 -9.51 3.22
C ALA A 434 14.98 -9.58 2.39
N ALA A 435 15.01 -10.31 1.26
CA ALA A 435 13.84 -10.47 0.40
C ALA A 435 12.70 -11.24 1.09
N PHE A 436 13.03 -12.27 1.87
CA PHE A 436 12.06 -13.02 2.66
C PHE A 436 11.36 -12.12 3.69
N ASN A 437 12.15 -11.30 4.40
CA ASN A 437 11.60 -10.37 5.39
C ASN A 437 10.70 -9.32 4.71
N SER A 438 11.08 -8.81 3.54
CA SER A 438 10.24 -7.88 2.77
C SER A 438 8.92 -8.54 2.34
N VAL A 439 8.93 -9.80 1.89
CA VAL A 439 7.69 -10.54 1.58
C VAL A 439 6.83 -10.71 2.82
N TYR A 440 7.44 -11.07 3.96
CA TYR A 440 6.74 -11.21 5.24
C TYR A 440 6.10 -9.89 5.70
N GLU A 441 6.81 -8.78 5.66
CA GLU A 441 6.30 -7.46 6.06
C GLU A 441 5.16 -6.99 5.15
N ASN A 442 5.31 -7.16 3.84
CA ASN A 442 4.27 -6.80 2.88
C ASN A 442 2.99 -7.66 3.05
N MET A 443 3.14 -8.96 3.33
CA MET A 443 1.98 -9.82 3.63
C MET A 443 1.32 -9.45 4.95
N ASN A 444 2.09 -9.01 5.95
CA ASN A 444 1.58 -8.59 7.25
C ASN A 444 0.73 -7.30 7.17
N PHE A 445 0.97 -6.46 6.15
CA PHE A 445 0.13 -5.30 5.88
C PHE A 445 -1.35 -5.68 5.74
N PHE A 446 -1.67 -6.72 4.98
CA PHE A 446 -3.07 -7.16 4.78
C PHE A 446 -3.74 -7.72 6.03
N VAL A 447 -3.01 -7.92 7.11
CA VAL A 447 -3.53 -8.36 8.43
C VAL A 447 -3.79 -7.19 9.35
N THR A 448 -3.01 -6.12 9.19
CA THR A 448 -3.02 -4.97 10.10
C THR A 448 -4.10 -3.95 9.69
N PHE A 449 -4.50 -3.99 8.43
CA PHE A 449 -5.51 -3.12 7.80
C PHE A 449 -6.74 -3.90 7.38
#